data_33935fc161def3a05fc873e651934565
#
_entry.id   33935fc161def3a05fc873e651934565
#
_cell.length_a   1.000
_cell.length_b   1.000
_cell.length_c   1.000
_cell.angle_alpha   90.00
_cell.angle_beta   90.00
_cell.angle_gamma   90.00
#
_symmetry.space_group_name_H-M   'P 1'
#
loop_
_entity.id
_entity.type
_entity.pdbx_description
1 polymer ?
#
loop_
_entity_poly.entity_id
_entity_poly.type
_entity_poly.pdbx_seq_one_letter_code
_entity_poly.pdbx_strand_id
1 'polypeptide(L)'
;MYKRQPFIPGFDTHGLPTEKRAIQVLGLNKDEIGVTKFRNTCRDFALGFVQKQTEGFRRLGVLGDWENPYITLKPEFEARQIGVFGEMYQKGYIYKGLKPVYWCTDCETALAEAEIEYADVKTTSIYVKFRVADGKGKLDEKDTYIVIWTTTPWTLPGNTGITVGEEFEYSVVDTGKEKLVIATELVDKVMQLAKIENYKTIKQLKGKDLELSLIHISE
;
A
#
# COMPACT_ATOMS: atom_id res chain seq x y z
N MET A 1 20.84 -26.36 -37.04
CA MET A 1 19.58 -26.79 -37.64
C MET A 1 18.45 -25.92 -37.11
N TYR A 2 18.05 -24.90 -37.87
CA TYR A 2 16.96 -24.01 -37.48
C TYR A 2 15.64 -24.74 -37.69
N LYS A 3 14.90 -24.99 -36.59
CA LYS A 3 13.56 -25.58 -36.67
C LYS A 3 12.59 -24.49 -37.13
N ARG A 4 11.77 -24.78 -38.12
CA ARG A 4 10.65 -23.93 -38.52
C ARG A 4 9.64 -23.93 -37.37
N GLN A 5 9.53 -22.79 -36.68
CA GLN A 5 8.56 -22.62 -35.59
C GLN A 5 7.38 -21.80 -36.11
N PRO A 6 6.15 -22.22 -35.83
CA PRO A 6 4.99 -21.37 -36.10
C PRO A 6 4.99 -20.21 -35.11
N PHE A 7 4.69 -19.00 -35.59
CA PHE A 7 4.41 -17.86 -34.74
C PHE A 7 2.90 -17.77 -34.54
N ILE A 8 2.45 -17.95 -33.31
CA ILE A 8 1.06 -17.79 -32.91
C ILE A 8 0.97 -16.50 -32.08
N PRO A 9 0.32 -15.44 -32.58
CA PRO A 9 0.18 -14.19 -31.82
C PRO A 9 -0.67 -14.40 -30.59
N GLY A 10 -0.27 -13.75 -29.49
CA GLY A 10 -0.97 -13.78 -28.22
C GLY A 10 -1.47 -12.40 -27.81
N PHE A 11 -2.68 -12.36 -27.27
CA PHE A 11 -3.30 -11.14 -26.75
C PHE A 11 -3.70 -11.34 -25.31
N ASP A 12 -3.10 -10.52 -24.42
CA ASP A 12 -3.56 -10.38 -23.04
C ASP A 12 -4.71 -9.36 -23.01
N THR A 13 -5.90 -9.84 -22.69
CA THR A 13 -7.14 -9.10 -22.86
C THR A 13 -7.87 -8.81 -21.56
N HIS A 14 -7.28 -9.18 -20.41
CA HIS A 14 -7.83 -8.96 -19.09
C HIS A 14 -7.13 -7.82 -18.34
N GLY A 15 -7.74 -7.46 -17.22
CA GLY A 15 -7.13 -6.70 -16.17
C GLY A 15 -7.42 -5.21 -16.18
N LEU A 16 -6.86 -4.54 -15.20
CA LEU A 16 -7.05 -3.14 -14.91
C LEU A 16 -6.78 -2.19 -16.08
N PRO A 17 -5.74 -2.38 -16.92
CA PRO A 17 -5.50 -1.48 -18.06
C PRO A 17 -6.67 -1.45 -19.05
N THR A 18 -7.25 -2.62 -19.37
CA THR A 18 -8.42 -2.71 -20.26
C THR A 18 -9.65 -2.07 -19.64
N GLU A 19 -9.93 -2.36 -18.38
CA GLU A 19 -11.04 -1.81 -17.62
C GLU A 19 -10.96 -0.26 -17.55
N LYS A 20 -9.84 0.25 -17.09
CA LYS A 20 -9.60 1.70 -16.97
C LYS A 20 -9.74 2.41 -18.31
N ARG A 21 -9.20 1.81 -19.37
CA ARG A 21 -9.29 2.41 -20.71
C ARG A 21 -10.70 2.37 -21.29
N ALA A 22 -11.44 1.30 -21.05
CA ALA A 22 -12.84 1.20 -21.47
C ALA A 22 -13.69 2.25 -20.77
N ILE A 23 -13.52 2.44 -19.46
CA ILE A 23 -14.20 3.51 -18.69
C ILE A 23 -13.89 4.87 -19.29
N GLN A 24 -12.62 5.19 -19.52
CA GLN A 24 -12.19 6.50 -20.02
C GLN A 24 -12.73 6.81 -21.44
N VAL A 25 -12.65 5.84 -22.35
CA VAL A 25 -13.01 6.05 -23.76
C VAL A 25 -14.51 6.03 -23.97
N LEU A 26 -15.23 5.20 -23.23
CA LEU A 26 -16.67 5.01 -23.39
C LEU A 26 -17.49 5.84 -22.39
N GLY A 27 -16.84 6.54 -21.47
CA GLY A 27 -17.52 7.36 -20.44
C GLY A 27 -18.41 6.53 -19.51
N LEU A 28 -17.96 5.30 -19.18
CA LEU A 28 -18.76 4.37 -18.38
C LEU A 28 -18.70 4.70 -16.90
N ASN A 29 -19.86 4.60 -16.24
CA ASN A 29 -19.93 4.50 -14.80
C ASN A 29 -20.25 3.05 -14.41
N LYS A 30 -19.27 2.36 -13.81
CA LYS A 30 -19.39 0.94 -13.45
C LYS A 30 -20.52 0.67 -12.45
N ASP A 31 -20.80 1.62 -11.55
CA ASP A 31 -21.81 1.50 -10.51
C ASP A 31 -23.25 1.56 -11.07
N GLU A 32 -23.42 2.30 -12.16
CA GLU A 32 -24.73 2.49 -12.80
C GLU A 32 -25.11 1.35 -13.75
N ILE A 33 -24.14 0.79 -14.47
CA ILE A 33 -24.45 -0.18 -15.54
C ILE A 33 -24.52 -1.64 -15.08
N GLY A 34 -24.09 -1.93 -13.86
CA GLY A 34 -24.04 -3.26 -13.29
C GLY A 34 -22.92 -4.16 -13.82
N VAL A 35 -22.47 -5.10 -12.99
CA VAL A 35 -21.23 -5.89 -13.21
C VAL A 35 -21.27 -6.68 -14.53
N THR A 36 -22.34 -7.36 -14.84
CA THR A 36 -22.41 -8.21 -16.05
C THR A 36 -22.30 -7.39 -17.33
N LYS A 37 -23.02 -6.28 -17.40
CA LYS A 37 -22.96 -5.40 -18.58
C LYS A 37 -21.59 -4.75 -18.69
N PHE A 38 -21.02 -4.31 -17.57
CA PHE A 38 -19.68 -3.74 -17.53
C PHE A 38 -18.61 -4.74 -18.06
N ARG A 39 -18.62 -5.98 -17.57
CA ARG A 39 -17.71 -7.02 -18.03
C ARG A 39 -17.84 -7.32 -19.54
N ASN A 40 -19.07 -7.41 -20.03
CA ASN A 40 -19.31 -7.62 -21.47
C ASN A 40 -18.79 -6.44 -22.29
N THR A 41 -18.99 -5.21 -21.83
CA THR A 41 -18.46 -4.02 -22.51
C THR A 41 -16.93 -4.01 -22.54
N CYS A 42 -16.27 -4.37 -21.45
CA CYS A 42 -14.80 -4.52 -21.44
C CYS A 42 -14.32 -5.63 -22.39
N ARG A 43 -15.05 -6.75 -22.48
CA ARG A 43 -14.77 -7.84 -23.43
C ARG A 43 -14.82 -7.34 -24.87
N ASP A 44 -15.92 -6.69 -25.26
CA ASP A 44 -16.12 -6.18 -26.60
C ASP A 44 -15.06 -5.12 -26.96
N PHE A 45 -14.72 -4.28 -26.02
CA PHE A 45 -13.66 -3.29 -26.15
C PHE A 45 -12.30 -3.96 -26.41
N ALA A 46 -11.94 -4.98 -25.63
CA ALA A 46 -10.69 -5.73 -25.80
C ALA A 46 -10.62 -6.44 -27.17
N LEU A 47 -11.70 -7.09 -27.58
CA LEU A 47 -11.78 -7.77 -28.88
C LEU A 47 -11.65 -6.79 -30.07
N GLY A 48 -12.19 -5.60 -29.95
CA GLY A 48 -11.98 -4.54 -30.94
C GLY A 48 -10.50 -4.14 -31.09
N PHE A 49 -9.73 -4.15 -30.01
CA PHE A 49 -8.28 -3.91 -30.06
C PHE A 49 -7.50 -5.10 -30.60
N VAL A 50 -7.91 -6.33 -30.32
CA VAL A 50 -7.31 -7.54 -30.94
C VAL A 50 -7.39 -7.43 -32.47
N GLN A 51 -8.54 -7.05 -33.04
CA GLN A 51 -8.71 -6.85 -34.46
C GLN A 51 -7.78 -5.75 -35.00
N LYS A 52 -7.79 -4.55 -34.38
CA LYS A 52 -6.94 -3.44 -34.81
C LYS A 52 -5.45 -3.78 -34.79
N GLN A 53 -5.00 -4.46 -33.74
CA GLN A 53 -3.60 -4.87 -33.61
C GLN A 53 -3.24 -5.93 -34.68
N THR A 54 -4.13 -6.90 -34.94
CA THR A 54 -3.94 -7.89 -36.00
C THR A 54 -3.76 -7.23 -37.35
N GLU A 55 -4.62 -6.28 -37.71
CA GLU A 55 -4.54 -5.52 -38.97
C GLU A 55 -3.23 -4.72 -39.04
N GLY A 56 -2.83 -4.07 -37.93
CA GLY A 56 -1.60 -3.31 -37.85
C GLY A 56 -0.36 -4.18 -38.06
N PHE A 57 -0.26 -5.32 -37.41
CA PHE A 57 0.87 -6.24 -37.54
C PHE A 57 0.93 -6.88 -38.94
N ARG A 58 -0.22 -7.25 -39.51
CA ARG A 58 -0.27 -7.74 -40.91
C ARG A 58 0.23 -6.69 -41.89
N ARG A 59 -0.14 -5.41 -41.67
CA ARG A 59 0.34 -4.29 -42.51
C ARG A 59 1.86 -4.10 -42.38
N LEU A 60 2.45 -4.35 -41.21
CA LEU A 60 3.88 -4.31 -40.99
C LEU A 60 4.62 -5.54 -41.55
N GLY A 61 3.91 -6.50 -42.16
CA GLY A 61 4.51 -7.69 -42.74
C GLY A 61 4.86 -8.79 -41.73
N VAL A 62 4.34 -8.74 -40.54
CA VAL A 62 4.57 -9.80 -39.52
C VAL A 62 3.83 -11.06 -39.91
N LEU A 63 4.58 -12.12 -40.20
CA LEU A 63 4.04 -13.43 -40.57
C LEU A 63 3.69 -14.24 -39.33
N GLY A 64 2.50 -14.87 -39.33
CA GLY A 64 2.03 -15.68 -38.20
C GLY A 64 0.65 -16.28 -38.48
N ASP A 65 0.19 -17.14 -37.57
CA ASP A 65 -1.18 -17.68 -37.60
C ASP A 65 -2.15 -16.67 -36.94
N TRP A 66 -2.53 -15.68 -37.74
CA TRP A 66 -3.46 -14.63 -37.31
C TRP A 66 -4.94 -15.09 -37.32
N GLU A 67 -5.22 -16.26 -37.88
CA GLU A 67 -6.57 -16.85 -37.90
C GLU A 67 -6.88 -17.55 -36.57
N ASN A 68 -5.85 -18.09 -35.89
CA ASN A 68 -5.99 -18.81 -34.65
C ASN A 68 -5.14 -18.17 -33.53
N PRO A 69 -5.35 -16.92 -33.20
CA PRO A 69 -4.57 -16.25 -32.17
C PRO A 69 -4.88 -16.81 -30.80
N TYR A 70 -3.88 -16.71 -29.90
CA TYR A 70 -4.03 -16.98 -28.50
C TYR A 70 -4.66 -15.75 -27.79
N ILE A 71 -5.84 -15.92 -27.23
CA ILE A 71 -6.58 -14.83 -26.58
C ILE A 71 -6.97 -15.26 -25.17
N THR A 72 -6.51 -14.53 -24.16
CA THR A 72 -6.66 -14.92 -22.75
C THR A 72 -8.11 -14.87 -22.25
N LEU A 73 -8.99 -14.06 -22.85
CA LEU A 73 -10.42 -14.00 -22.49
C LEU A 73 -11.29 -15.12 -23.09
N LYS A 74 -10.71 -16.04 -23.85
CA LYS A 74 -11.46 -17.20 -24.36
C LYS A 74 -11.83 -18.12 -23.19
N PRO A 75 -13.09 -18.63 -23.14
CA PRO A 75 -13.54 -19.50 -22.04
C PRO A 75 -12.66 -20.74 -21.82
N GLU A 76 -12.14 -21.32 -22.90
CA GLU A 76 -11.27 -22.49 -22.84
C GLU A 76 -9.94 -22.17 -22.15
N PHE A 77 -9.44 -20.95 -22.33
CA PHE A 77 -8.22 -20.48 -21.67
C PHE A 77 -8.47 -20.25 -20.17
N GLU A 78 -9.55 -19.55 -19.84
CA GLU A 78 -9.94 -19.32 -18.44
C GLU A 78 -10.19 -20.64 -17.71
N ALA A 79 -10.87 -21.59 -18.33
CA ALA A 79 -11.11 -22.92 -17.76
C ALA A 79 -9.80 -23.67 -17.43
N ARG A 80 -8.80 -23.57 -18.31
CA ARG A 80 -7.47 -24.16 -18.07
C ARG A 80 -6.75 -23.51 -16.88
N GLN A 81 -6.79 -22.18 -16.81
CA GLN A 81 -6.20 -21.47 -15.67
C GLN A 81 -6.82 -21.91 -14.35
N ILE A 82 -8.16 -22.00 -14.29
CA ILE A 82 -8.87 -22.47 -13.09
C ILE A 82 -8.49 -23.91 -12.76
N GLY A 83 -8.36 -24.77 -13.75
CA GLY A 83 -7.90 -26.15 -13.55
C GLY A 83 -6.51 -26.23 -12.93
N VAL A 84 -5.55 -25.50 -13.48
CA VAL A 84 -4.17 -25.44 -12.95
C VAL A 84 -4.16 -24.87 -11.54
N PHE A 85 -4.94 -23.81 -11.27
CA PHE A 85 -5.08 -23.25 -9.93
C PHE A 85 -5.60 -24.30 -8.93
N GLY A 86 -6.62 -25.08 -9.34
CA GLY A 86 -7.17 -26.17 -8.52
C GLY A 86 -6.13 -27.25 -8.20
N GLU A 87 -5.33 -27.66 -9.19
CA GLU A 87 -4.23 -28.63 -8.97
C GLU A 87 -3.17 -28.08 -8.01
N MET A 88 -2.78 -26.83 -8.13
CA MET A 88 -1.84 -26.19 -7.22
C MET A 88 -2.39 -26.11 -5.79
N TYR A 89 -3.68 -25.82 -5.64
CA TYR A 89 -4.34 -25.82 -4.34
C TYR A 89 -4.33 -27.22 -3.71
N GLN A 90 -4.69 -28.26 -4.48
CA GLN A 90 -4.68 -29.64 -4.01
C GLN A 90 -3.29 -30.12 -3.57
N LYS A 91 -2.22 -29.61 -4.20
CA LYS A 91 -0.83 -29.88 -3.84
C LYS A 91 -0.33 -29.04 -2.63
N GLY A 92 -1.17 -28.18 -2.07
CA GLY A 92 -0.83 -27.34 -0.92
C GLY A 92 0.06 -26.12 -1.25
N TYR A 93 0.25 -25.78 -2.51
CA TYR A 93 1.05 -24.62 -2.90
C TYR A 93 0.31 -23.29 -2.71
N ILE A 94 -1.02 -23.33 -2.64
CA ILE A 94 -1.87 -22.16 -2.49
C ILE A 94 -2.65 -22.25 -1.19
N TYR A 95 -2.61 -21.19 -0.40
CA TYR A 95 -3.37 -21.08 0.84
C TYR A 95 -3.89 -19.66 1.04
N LYS A 96 -4.95 -19.50 1.81
CA LYS A 96 -5.50 -18.18 2.17
C LYS A 96 -4.72 -17.60 3.34
N GLY A 97 -4.23 -16.39 3.18
CA GLY A 97 -3.50 -15.67 4.23
C GLY A 97 -3.79 -14.17 4.17
N LEU A 98 -3.38 -13.47 5.24
CA LEU A 98 -3.43 -12.00 5.28
C LEU A 98 -2.03 -11.47 4.99
N LYS A 99 -1.95 -10.51 4.09
CA LYS A 99 -0.72 -9.82 3.71
C LYS A 99 -1.05 -8.36 3.40
N PRO A 100 -0.25 -7.40 3.88
CA PRO A 100 -0.35 -6.02 3.42
C PRO A 100 -0.12 -5.95 1.91
N VAL A 101 -0.97 -5.22 1.22
CA VAL A 101 -0.89 -5.03 -0.24
C VAL A 101 -1.06 -3.55 -0.56
N TYR A 102 -0.47 -3.13 -1.69
CA TYR A 102 -0.75 -1.80 -2.23
C TYR A 102 -2.18 -1.75 -2.75
N TRP A 103 -2.84 -0.65 -2.48
CA TRP A 103 -4.23 -0.42 -2.86
C TRP A 103 -4.39 0.91 -3.59
N CYS A 104 -5.05 0.92 -4.72
CA CYS A 104 -5.43 2.13 -5.43
C CYS A 104 -6.87 2.51 -5.07
N THR A 105 -7.06 3.68 -4.47
CA THR A 105 -8.39 4.18 -4.09
C THR A 105 -9.24 4.59 -5.29
N ASP A 106 -8.61 5.05 -6.37
CA ASP A 106 -9.31 5.46 -7.59
C ASP A 106 -9.77 4.28 -8.43
N CYS A 107 -8.96 3.21 -8.46
CA CYS A 107 -9.28 1.99 -9.18
C CYS A 107 -10.02 0.97 -8.31
N GLU A 108 -10.08 1.18 -7.00
CA GLU A 108 -10.70 0.30 -6.00
C GLU A 108 -10.20 -1.16 -6.10
N THR A 109 -8.89 -1.30 -6.24
CA THR A 109 -8.25 -2.62 -6.39
C THR A 109 -6.86 -2.67 -5.75
N ALA A 110 -6.43 -3.88 -5.40
CA ALA A 110 -5.04 -4.15 -5.07
C ALA A 110 -4.16 -4.01 -6.31
N LEU A 111 -2.91 -3.59 -6.10
CA LEU A 111 -1.91 -3.42 -7.15
C LEU A 111 -0.81 -4.46 -7.00
N ALA A 112 -0.33 -4.98 -8.13
CA ALA A 112 0.93 -5.68 -8.20
C ALA A 112 2.10 -4.69 -8.10
N GLU A 113 3.27 -5.16 -7.68
CA GLU A 113 4.45 -4.30 -7.51
C GLU A 113 4.84 -3.57 -8.82
N ALA A 114 4.68 -4.23 -9.97
CA ALA A 114 4.96 -3.65 -11.28
C ALA A 114 3.97 -2.55 -11.72
N GLU A 115 2.85 -2.41 -11.03
CA GLU A 115 1.83 -1.39 -11.31
C GLU A 115 1.99 -0.14 -10.45
N ILE A 116 3.01 -0.12 -9.58
CA ILE A 116 3.25 0.96 -8.64
C ILE A 116 4.23 1.96 -9.25
N GLU A 117 3.85 3.22 -9.26
CA GLU A 117 4.70 4.34 -9.64
C GLU A 117 4.99 5.20 -8.42
N TYR A 118 6.26 5.54 -8.23
CA TYR A 118 6.70 6.38 -7.12
C TYR A 118 6.80 7.83 -7.57
N ALA A 119 6.25 8.73 -6.78
CA ALA A 119 6.33 10.16 -7.00
C ALA A 119 6.48 10.91 -5.68
N ASP A 120 7.04 12.12 -5.75
CA ASP A 120 7.10 13.00 -4.59
C ASP A 120 5.71 13.49 -4.22
N VAL A 121 5.30 13.20 -2.99
CA VAL A 121 3.98 13.57 -2.46
C VAL A 121 4.17 14.45 -1.22
N LYS A 122 3.45 15.58 -1.16
CA LYS A 122 3.35 16.38 0.06
C LYS A 122 2.31 15.74 0.98
N THR A 123 2.74 15.39 2.18
CA THR A 123 1.87 14.90 3.23
C THR A 123 2.00 15.73 4.50
N THR A 124 0.92 15.82 5.26
CA THR A 124 0.93 16.47 6.56
C THR A 124 1.56 15.52 7.58
N SER A 125 2.57 15.98 8.28
CA SER A 125 3.12 15.27 9.44
C SER A 125 2.66 15.92 10.73
N ILE A 126 2.45 15.09 11.74
CA ILE A 126 2.03 15.56 13.07
C ILE A 126 2.91 14.96 14.16
N TYR A 127 3.05 15.71 15.23
CA TYR A 127 3.59 15.24 16.49
C TYR A 127 2.42 14.95 17.43
N VAL A 128 2.44 13.79 18.06
CA VAL A 128 1.38 13.35 18.98
C VAL A 128 2.02 12.98 20.32
N LYS A 129 1.38 13.35 21.40
CA LYS A 129 1.82 13.02 22.76
C LYS A 129 0.89 11.99 23.38
N PHE A 130 1.48 10.90 23.87
CA PHE A 130 0.78 9.87 24.63
C PHE A 130 1.12 9.98 26.10
N ARG A 131 0.10 10.01 26.94
CA ARG A 131 0.29 10.12 28.39
C ARG A 131 0.92 8.85 28.95
N VAL A 132 1.90 9.01 29.83
CA VAL A 132 2.48 7.91 30.60
C VAL A 132 1.50 7.53 31.72
N ALA A 133 0.99 6.30 31.69
CA ALA A 133 0.07 5.77 32.69
C ALA A 133 0.80 5.11 33.84
N ASP A 134 1.92 4.42 33.55
CA ASP A 134 2.80 3.80 34.57
C ASP A 134 4.24 3.92 34.06
N GLY A 135 5.03 4.69 34.74
CA GLY A 135 6.44 4.95 34.43
C GLY A 135 7.42 3.92 34.99
N LYS A 136 6.92 2.87 35.67
CA LYS A 136 7.74 1.81 36.31
C LYS A 136 8.88 2.36 37.18
N GLY A 137 8.65 3.48 37.86
CA GLY A 137 9.64 4.16 38.69
C GLY A 137 10.77 4.87 37.92
N LYS A 138 10.74 4.83 36.59
CA LYS A 138 11.73 5.48 35.70
C LYS A 138 11.25 6.82 35.17
N LEU A 139 9.96 6.95 34.92
CA LEU A 139 9.29 8.19 34.55
C LEU A 139 8.29 8.58 35.64
N ASP A 140 8.17 9.88 35.89
CA ASP A 140 7.08 10.43 36.70
C ASP A 140 5.79 10.43 35.82
N GLU A 141 4.71 9.90 36.39
CA GLU A 141 3.44 9.76 35.65
C GLU A 141 2.66 11.07 35.59
N LYS A 142 2.98 12.00 36.51
CA LYS A 142 2.26 13.25 36.55
C LYS A 142 2.64 14.15 35.38
N ASP A 143 1.66 14.42 34.52
CA ASP A 143 1.78 15.33 33.39
C ASP A 143 2.97 14.98 32.46
N THR A 144 3.28 13.67 32.34
CA THR A 144 4.36 13.16 31.49
C THR A 144 3.80 12.47 30.25
N TYR A 145 4.37 12.81 29.07
CA TYR A 145 3.94 12.32 27.79
C TYR A 145 5.14 11.89 26.95
N ILE A 146 4.97 10.80 26.18
CA ILE A 146 5.93 10.41 25.15
C ILE A 146 5.49 11.03 23.82
N VAL A 147 6.41 11.70 23.16
CA VAL A 147 6.12 12.36 21.87
C VAL A 147 6.54 11.45 20.73
N ILE A 148 5.61 11.22 19.82
CA ILE A 148 5.86 10.50 18.54
C ILE A 148 5.64 11.44 17.37
N TRP A 149 6.15 11.03 16.22
CA TRP A 149 5.93 11.69 14.94
C TRP A 149 5.36 10.72 13.92
N THR A 150 4.39 11.17 13.13
CA THR A 150 3.81 10.35 12.07
C THR A 150 3.37 11.18 10.87
N THR A 151 3.42 10.58 9.69
CA THR A 151 2.82 11.08 8.44
C THR A 151 1.48 10.41 8.14
N THR A 152 1.05 9.45 8.95
CA THR A 152 -0.14 8.62 8.75
C THR A 152 -1.10 8.72 9.93
N PRO A 153 -1.71 9.91 10.18
CA PRO A 153 -2.52 10.16 11.38
C PRO A 153 -3.74 9.24 11.49
N TRP A 154 -4.25 8.71 10.38
CA TRP A 154 -5.37 7.77 10.36
C TRP A 154 -5.06 6.40 10.97
N THR A 155 -3.79 6.09 11.27
CA THR A 155 -3.41 4.86 11.98
C THR A 155 -3.50 4.99 13.50
N LEU A 156 -3.63 6.19 14.04
CA LEU A 156 -3.66 6.45 15.48
C LEU A 156 -4.78 5.69 16.21
N PRO A 157 -6.02 5.57 15.69
CA PRO A 157 -7.07 4.79 16.37
C PRO A 157 -6.73 3.30 16.56
N GLY A 158 -5.86 2.75 15.73
CA GLY A 158 -5.37 1.37 15.84
C GLY A 158 -4.03 1.23 16.57
N ASN A 159 -3.51 2.30 17.17
CA ASN A 159 -2.21 2.27 17.81
C ASN A 159 -2.27 1.49 19.14
N THR A 160 -1.42 0.48 19.27
CA THR A 160 -1.36 -0.41 20.46
C THR A 160 -0.06 -0.31 21.23
N GLY A 161 0.90 0.48 20.77
CA GLY A 161 2.18 0.63 21.44
C GLY A 161 3.08 1.69 20.82
N ILE A 162 4.13 2.05 21.53
CA ILE A 162 5.19 2.93 21.05
C ILE A 162 6.50 2.14 21.05
N THR A 163 7.20 2.15 19.92
CA THR A 163 8.52 1.55 19.80
C THR A 163 9.59 2.62 20.06
N VAL A 164 10.55 2.30 20.90
CA VAL A 164 11.73 3.13 21.17
C VAL A 164 12.99 2.40 20.72
N GLY A 165 14.00 3.13 20.25
CA GLY A 165 15.29 2.55 19.90
C GLY A 165 16.08 2.26 21.18
N GLU A 166 16.48 1.02 21.39
CA GLU A 166 17.14 0.53 22.61
C GLU A 166 18.37 1.37 23.00
N GLU A 167 19.20 1.67 22.02
CA GLU A 167 20.48 2.39 22.22
C GLU A 167 20.35 3.91 22.11
N PHE A 168 19.19 4.43 21.73
CA PHE A 168 18.99 5.87 21.64
C PHE A 168 18.78 6.49 23.01
N GLU A 169 19.24 7.75 23.15
CA GLU A 169 19.00 8.56 24.32
C GLU A 169 17.71 9.36 24.19
N TYR A 170 16.95 9.37 25.27
CA TYR A 170 15.70 10.12 25.38
C TYR A 170 15.80 11.11 26.53
N SER A 171 15.41 12.33 26.26
CA SER A 171 15.35 13.42 27.26
C SER A 171 13.95 13.61 27.78
N VAL A 172 13.80 13.72 29.09
CA VAL A 172 12.60 14.22 29.73
C VAL A 172 12.72 15.72 29.84
N VAL A 173 11.89 16.43 29.12
CA VAL A 173 11.91 17.88 29.00
C VAL A 173 10.72 18.47 29.74
N ASP A 174 10.99 19.30 30.74
CA ASP A 174 9.97 20.04 31.47
C ASP A 174 9.71 21.38 30.76
N THR A 175 8.47 21.61 30.40
CA THR A 175 8.00 22.84 29.73
C THR A 175 7.33 23.81 30.71
N GLY A 176 7.33 23.50 32.01
CA GLY A 176 6.61 24.26 33.04
C GLY A 176 5.11 23.96 33.12
N LYS A 177 4.55 23.28 32.09
CA LYS A 177 3.16 22.81 32.07
C LYS A 177 3.05 21.29 32.07
N GLU A 178 3.95 20.65 31.39
CA GLU A 178 3.99 19.19 31.17
C GLU A 178 5.43 18.74 30.91
N LYS A 179 5.67 17.45 31.07
CA LYS A 179 6.95 16.81 30.80
C LYS A 179 6.84 16.01 29.52
N LEU A 180 7.77 16.22 28.57
CA LEU A 180 7.78 15.55 27.29
C LEU A 180 9.01 14.64 27.19
N VAL A 181 8.79 13.38 26.83
CA VAL A 181 9.86 12.41 26.56
C VAL A 181 10.10 12.41 25.06
N ILE A 182 11.29 12.82 24.65
CA ILE A 182 11.67 13.01 23.25
C ILE A 182 13.08 12.46 23.05
N ALA A 183 13.37 11.89 21.86
CA ALA A 183 14.75 11.54 21.51
C ALA A 183 15.65 12.76 21.66
N THR A 184 16.77 12.62 22.37
CA THR A 184 17.62 13.75 22.76
C THR A 184 18.04 14.62 21.59
N GLU A 185 18.38 14.02 20.47
CA GLU A 185 18.80 14.74 19.25
C GLU A 185 17.65 15.55 18.60
N LEU A 186 16.40 15.24 18.93
CA LEU A 186 15.23 15.90 18.35
C LEU A 186 14.61 16.97 19.25
N VAL A 187 15.11 17.15 20.47
CA VAL A 187 14.51 18.07 21.46
C VAL A 187 14.36 19.47 20.89
N ASP A 188 15.44 20.08 20.45
CA ASP A 188 15.43 21.48 19.98
C ASP A 188 14.49 21.65 18.77
N LYS A 189 14.52 20.71 17.84
CA LYS A 189 13.65 20.72 16.67
C LYS A 189 12.17 20.64 17.05
N VAL A 190 11.83 19.74 17.96
CA VAL A 190 10.44 19.57 18.42
C VAL A 190 9.96 20.78 19.19
N MET A 191 10.78 21.33 20.09
CA MET A 191 10.45 22.52 20.86
C MET A 191 10.24 23.75 19.94
N GLN A 192 11.11 23.94 18.96
CA GLN A 192 10.96 25.00 17.98
C GLN A 192 9.64 24.88 17.17
N LEU A 193 9.31 23.68 16.69
CA LEU A 193 8.08 23.42 15.96
C LEU A 193 6.84 23.59 16.83
N ALA A 194 6.92 23.20 18.10
CA ALA A 194 5.85 23.39 19.07
C ALA A 194 5.74 24.83 19.59
N LYS A 195 6.68 25.72 19.21
CA LYS A 195 6.77 27.12 19.67
C LYS A 195 6.90 27.22 21.20
N ILE A 196 7.65 26.30 21.80
CA ILE A 196 7.96 26.25 23.23
C ILE A 196 9.38 26.82 23.41
N GLU A 197 9.47 28.03 23.93
CA GLU A 197 10.76 28.72 24.12
C GLU A 197 11.41 28.42 25.46
N ASN A 198 10.61 28.22 26.52
CA ASN A 198 11.09 27.94 27.85
C ASN A 198 10.93 26.46 28.18
N TYR A 199 12.02 25.74 28.21
CA TYR A 199 12.05 24.33 28.58
C TYR A 199 13.39 23.97 29.25
N LYS A 200 13.39 22.88 30.02
CA LYS A 200 14.57 22.35 30.66
C LYS A 200 14.60 20.83 30.61
N THR A 201 15.72 20.27 30.17
CA THR A 201 15.93 18.83 30.28
C THR A 201 16.20 18.50 31.77
N ILE A 202 15.35 17.66 32.33
CA ILE A 202 15.40 17.27 33.74
C ILE A 202 15.95 15.87 33.98
N LYS A 203 15.89 15.00 32.97
CA LYS A 203 16.39 13.62 33.00
C LYS A 203 16.75 13.13 31.63
N GLN A 204 17.72 12.22 31.52
CA GLN A 204 18.04 11.46 30.31
C GLN A 204 17.97 9.97 30.64
N LEU A 205 17.51 9.18 29.65
CA LEU A 205 17.28 7.75 29.75
C LEU A 205 17.69 7.10 28.42
N LYS A 206 18.16 5.86 28.45
CA LYS A 206 18.26 5.05 27.23
C LYS A 206 16.92 4.44 26.90
N GLY A 207 16.70 4.13 25.60
CA GLY A 207 15.47 3.49 25.16
C GLY A 207 15.17 2.18 25.86
N LYS A 208 16.19 1.36 26.15
CA LYS A 208 16.04 0.13 26.96
C LYS A 208 15.46 0.37 28.36
N ASP A 209 15.63 1.56 28.91
CA ASP A 209 15.06 1.91 30.21
C ASP A 209 13.57 2.24 30.13
N LEU A 210 13.04 2.49 28.96
CA LEU A 210 11.63 2.77 28.69
C LEU A 210 10.82 1.51 28.37
N GLU A 211 11.48 0.35 28.26
CA GLU A 211 10.81 -0.92 28.00
C GLU A 211 9.76 -1.21 29.08
N LEU A 212 8.58 -1.68 28.64
CA LEU A 212 7.42 -2.02 29.46
C LEU A 212 6.79 -0.82 30.23
N SER A 213 7.15 0.42 29.92
CA SER A 213 6.37 1.55 30.40
C SER A 213 4.98 1.52 29.79
N LEU A 214 3.93 1.64 30.60
CA LEU A 214 2.55 1.69 30.11
C LEU A 214 2.21 3.11 29.66
N ILE A 215 1.67 3.21 28.46
CA ILE A 215 1.13 4.44 27.91
C ILE A 215 -0.38 4.33 27.78
N HIS A 216 -1.07 5.40 28.14
CA HIS A 216 -2.49 5.51 27.93
C HIS A 216 -2.71 5.90 26.46
N ILE A 217 -3.20 4.94 25.68
CA ILE A 217 -3.70 5.19 24.34
C ILE A 217 -5.16 5.55 24.51
N SER A 218 -5.54 6.78 24.17
CA SER A 218 -6.93 7.26 24.30
C SER A 218 -7.87 6.32 23.55
N GLU A 219 -8.90 5.87 24.24
CA GLU A 219 -10.08 5.27 23.62
C GLU A 219 -10.77 6.24 22.66
#